data_71c03dc26143700ad16b851e1025ab86
#
_entry.id   71c03dc26143700ad16b851e1025ab86
#
_cell.length_a   1.000
_cell.length_b   1.000
_cell.length_c   1.000
_cell.angle_alpha   90.00
_cell.angle_beta   90.00
_cell.angle_gamma   90.00
#
_symmetry.space_group_name_H-M   'P 1'
#
loop_
_entity.id
_entity.type
_entity.pdbx_description
1 polymer ?
#
loop_
_entity_poly.entity_id
_entity_poly.type
_entity_poly.pdbx_seq_one_letter_code
_entity_poly.pdbx_strand_id
1 'polypeptide(L)'
;MKIIEQPRTIISNPDSVFGYFAWPSVARLNDGALAAVCSGFRIRHICPFGKAVMAKSYDDGKTWSYPTPVIDTPLDDRDSGICVFGDRVIITSFNNTPEQQKNWAENNIKKGDNGASIKFIQGYFGMYPDDVCEKYLGSTYRISRDGGVTFGPIKRSPVTSPHGPFVCGGRVMWVGKLFDKFNDREGIALCEMDENEDFHIKTVLPPCRDEFGNALECEPHAIELPSGKILVAIRVQRYNEHPLFTVYISESTDGGKTFTVPKMLLPELAGSPPHLMLHSSGALVLSYACRNGNCGIRARISRDGGATFGDEIKLTENAPSPDLGYPATIEKKDGSLITVYYEKEDRFAVIKQLTWEI
;
A
#
# COMPACT_ATOMS: atom_id res chain seq x y z
N MET A 1 22.03 12.29 4.62
CA MET A 1 20.57 12.37 4.88
C MET A 1 20.26 13.49 5.86
N LYS A 2 19.25 14.29 5.56
CA LYS A 2 18.79 15.40 6.42
C LYS A 2 17.27 15.51 6.33
N ILE A 3 16.57 15.62 7.46
CA ILE A 3 15.16 16.00 7.49
C ILE A 3 15.06 17.49 7.21
N ILE A 4 14.33 17.85 6.16
CA ILE A 4 14.11 19.25 5.73
C ILE A 4 12.85 19.80 6.41
N GLU A 5 11.77 19.01 6.39
CA GLU A 5 10.51 19.36 7.05
C GLU A 5 10.06 18.23 7.95
N GLN A 6 9.73 18.57 9.19
CA GLN A 6 9.22 17.61 10.17
C GLN A 6 7.85 17.07 9.75
N PRO A 7 7.46 15.91 10.27
CA PRO A 7 6.14 15.31 9.99
C PRO A 7 4.99 16.28 10.24
N ARG A 8 4.11 16.41 9.26
CA ARG A 8 2.85 17.17 9.37
C ARG A 8 1.67 16.40 8.78
N THR A 9 0.49 16.62 9.31
CA THR A 9 -0.74 16.03 8.80
C THR A 9 -1.15 16.67 7.48
N ILE A 10 -1.50 15.84 6.49
CA ILE A 10 -1.96 16.28 5.16
C ILE A 10 -3.40 15.85 4.86
N ILE A 11 -3.88 14.74 5.46
CA ILE A 11 -5.28 14.30 5.37
C ILE A 11 -5.76 13.91 6.76
N SER A 12 -6.83 14.53 7.22
CA SER A 12 -7.50 14.22 8.49
C SER A 12 -8.96 14.68 8.45
N ASN A 13 -9.77 14.13 9.35
CA ASN A 13 -11.14 14.57 9.59
C ASN A 13 -11.49 14.36 11.07
N PRO A 14 -10.89 15.16 11.99
CA PRO A 14 -10.97 14.92 13.42
C PRO A 14 -12.37 15.18 14.02
N ASP A 15 -13.19 15.97 13.34
CA ASP A 15 -14.55 16.33 13.79
C ASP A 15 -15.61 15.29 13.39
N SER A 16 -15.21 14.25 12.66
CA SER A 16 -16.09 13.20 12.19
C SER A 16 -15.78 11.86 12.84
N VAL A 17 -16.82 11.05 13.12
CA VAL A 17 -16.64 9.64 13.45
C VAL A 17 -15.92 8.86 12.34
N PHE A 18 -15.98 9.33 11.10
CA PHE A 18 -15.28 8.80 9.92
C PHE A 18 -13.90 9.43 9.75
N GLY A 19 -13.15 9.62 10.82
CA GLY A 19 -11.86 10.29 10.84
C GLY A 19 -10.64 9.38 10.71
N TYR A 20 -10.81 8.10 10.37
CA TYR A 20 -9.68 7.18 10.22
C TYR A 20 -9.28 7.08 8.73
N PHE A 21 -8.03 7.49 8.41
CA PHE A 21 -7.40 7.43 7.09
C PHE A 21 -6.10 6.65 7.19
N ALA A 22 -5.86 5.68 6.29
CA ALA A 22 -4.70 4.81 6.38
C ALA A 22 -4.24 4.27 5.01
N TRP A 23 -3.05 3.67 5.00
CA TRP A 23 -2.46 2.96 3.87
C TRP A 23 -2.30 3.84 2.62
N PRO A 24 -1.51 4.91 2.72
CA PRO A 24 -1.36 5.83 1.60
C PRO A 24 -0.40 5.32 0.53
N SER A 25 -0.59 5.85 -0.67
CA SER A 25 0.38 5.89 -1.76
C SER A 25 0.41 7.27 -2.39
N VAL A 26 1.47 7.58 -3.13
CA VAL A 26 1.67 8.89 -3.77
C VAL A 26 2.27 8.74 -5.16
N ALA A 27 1.80 9.54 -6.10
CA ALA A 27 2.38 9.63 -7.44
C ALA A 27 2.35 11.08 -7.96
N ARG A 28 3.17 11.35 -8.97
CA ARG A 28 3.13 12.60 -9.73
C ARG A 28 2.25 12.42 -10.95
N LEU A 29 1.29 13.29 -11.11
CA LEU A 29 0.41 13.36 -12.28
C LEU A 29 1.10 14.07 -13.45
N ASN A 30 0.57 13.91 -14.66
CA ASN A 30 1.15 14.48 -15.89
C ASN A 30 1.17 16.01 -15.91
N ASP A 31 0.25 16.66 -15.19
CA ASP A 31 0.22 18.12 -15.02
C ASP A 31 1.26 18.62 -13.99
N GLY A 32 2.00 17.71 -13.38
CA GLY A 32 3.01 17.98 -12.37
C GLY A 32 2.48 18.04 -10.94
N ALA A 33 1.16 17.93 -10.71
CA ALA A 33 0.58 17.83 -9.39
C ALA A 33 0.98 16.51 -8.71
N LEU A 34 1.01 16.49 -7.39
CA LEU A 34 1.10 15.25 -6.62
C LEU A 34 -0.32 14.76 -6.29
N ALA A 35 -0.53 13.45 -6.35
CA ALA A 35 -1.74 12.80 -5.89
C ALA A 35 -1.40 11.80 -4.78
N ALA A 36 -1.95 12.01 -3.58
CA ALA A 36 -1.92 11.07 -2.47
C ALA A 36 -3.25 10.31 -2.43
N VAL A 37 -3.19 8.99 -2.45
CA VAL A 37 -4.35 8.13 -2.31
C VAL A 37 -4.26 7.33 -1.01
N CYS A 38 -5.39 7.03 -0.41
CA CYS A 38 -5.44 6.21 0.81
C CYS A 38 -6.83 5.60 0.98
N SER A 39 -7.00 4.69 1.93
CA SER A 39 -8.33 4.34 2.41
C SER A 39 -8.77 5.35 3.46
N GLY A 40 -9.94 5.93 3.30
CA GLY A 40 -10.43 7.00 4.18
C GLY A 40 -11.89 6.88 4.54
N PHE A 41 -12.39 7.87 5.30
CA PHE A 41 -13.77 7.93 5.80
C PHE A 41 -14.18 6.69 6.60
N ARG A 42 -13.27 6.18 7.40
CA ARG A 42 -13.42 4.97 8.20
C ARG A 42 -13.69 5.35 9.66
N ILE A 43 -14.40 4.50 10.37
CA ILE A 43 -14.57 4.62 11.83
C ILE A 43 -13.34 4.05 12.54
N ARG A 44 -12.75 2.99 11.98
CA ARG A 44 -11.62 2.25 12.55
C ARG A 44 -10.90 1.40 11.50
N HIS A 45 -9.87 0.67 11.93
CA HIS A 45 -8.98 -0.12 11.08
C HIS A 45 -9.71 -1.11 10.14
N ILE A 46 -10.76 -1.80 10.60
CA ILE A 46 -11.66 -2.59 9.74
C ILE A 46 -13.05 -1.95 9.82
N CYS A 47 -13.60 -1.60 8.66
CA CYS A 47 -14.78 -0.75 8.62
C CYS A 47 -15.47 -0.84 7.26
N PRO A 48 -16.76 -1.19 7.18
CA PRO A 48 -17.49 -1.30 5.90
C PRO A 48 -17.65 0.03 5.16
N PHE A 49 -17.33 1.15 5.81
CA PHE A 49 -17.45 2.49 5.22
C PHE A 49 -16.14 2.99 4.59
N GLY A 50 -15.08 2.16 4.61
CA GLY A 50 -13.80 2.51 4.00
C GLY A 50 -13.95 2.76 2.50
N LYS A 51 -13.32 3.83 2.01
CA LYS A 51 -13.33 4.25 0.59
C LYS A 51 -11.90 4.51 0.13
N ALA A 52 -11.57 4.14 -1.11
CA ALA A 52 -10.36 4.65 -1.72
C ALA A 52 -10.58 6.13 -2.07
N VAL A 53 -9.73 7.00 -1.51
CA VAL A 53 -9.83 8.46 -1.68
C VAL A 53 -8.55 9.03 -2.23
N MET A 54 -8.63 10.21 -2.87
CA MET A 54 -7.49 10.92 -3.42
C MET A 54 -7.51 12.39 -3.01
N ALA A 55 -6.35 12.89 -2.56
CA ALA A 55 -6.07 14.30 -2.37
C ALA A 55 -4.97 14.74 -3.35
N LYS A 56 -5.02 15.99 -3.83
CA LYS A 56 -4.03 16.56 -4.76
C LYS A 56 -3.29 17.73 -4.16
N SER A 57 -2.03 17.87 -4.55
CA SER A 57 -1.20 19.05 -4.28
C SER A 57 -0.69 19.62 -5.59
N TYR A 58 -0.93 20.91 -5.82
CA TYR A 58 -0.49 21.63 -7.02
C TYR A 58 0.78 22.47 -6.79
N ASP A 59 1.30 22.45 -5.58
CA ASP A 59 2.45 23.23 -5.11
C ASP A 59 3.60 22.35 -4.57
N ASP A 60 3.72 21.12 -5.15
CA ASP A 60 4.77 20.17 -4.86
C ASP A 60 4.79 19.72 -3.38
N GLY A 61 3.61 19.48 -2.82
CA GLY A 61 3.40 18.94 -1.48
C GLY A 61 3.31 19.99 -0.38
N LYS A 62 3.26 21.30 -0.68
CA LYS A 62 3.11 22.33 0.36
C LYS A 62 1.70 22.37 0.92
N THR A 63 0.69 22.30 0.06
CA THR A 63 -0.72 22.20 0.46
C THR A 63 -1.41 21.04 -0.26
N TRP A 64 -2.48 20.52 0.34
CA TRP A 64 -3.25 19.40 -0.18
C TRP A 64 -4.75 19.73 -0.18
N SER A 65 -5.44 19.25 -1.21
CA SER A 65 -6.90 19.33 -1.26
C SER A 65 -7.54 18.45 -0.19
N TYR A 66 -8.80 18.71 0.11
CA TYR A 66 -9.61 17.74 0.84
C TYR A 66 -9.74 16.45 0.01
N PRO A 67 -9.70 15.24 0.63
CA PRO A 67 -9.77 13.99 -0.10
C PRO A 67 -11.16 13.75 -0.68
N THR A 68 -11.19 13.28 -1.93
CA THR A 68 -12.43 12.90 -2.64
C THR A 68 -12.49 11.40 -2.88
N PRO A 69 -13.66 10.74 -2.76
CA PRO A 69 -13.80 9.33 -3.07
C PRO A 69 -13.54 9.00 -4.54
N VAL A 70 -12.80 7.92 -4.79
CA VAL A 70 -12.51 7.36 -6.12
C VAL A 70 -13.13 5.98 -6.28
N ILE A 71 -12.93 5.07 -5.32
CA ILE A 71 -13.60 3.78 -5.25
C ILE A 71 -14.44 3.80 -3.97
N ASP A 72 -15.75 3.57 -4.13
CA ASP A 72 -16.74 3.61 -3.06
C ASP A 72 -17.72 2.45 -3.31
N THR A 73 -17.37 1.29 -2.77
CA THR A 73 -18.22 0.10 -2.83
C THR A 73 -18.98 -0.08 -1.51
N PRO A 74 -19.98 -0.97 -1.45
CA PRO A 74 -20.62 -1.33 -0.20
C PRO A 74 -19.67 -2.03 0.80
N LEU A 75 -18.48 -2.46 0.36
CA LEU A 75 -17.52 -3.19 1.17
C LEU A 75 -16.42 -2.26 1.71
N ASP A 76 -15.54 -2.81 2.53
CA ASP A 76 -14.39 -2.11 3.11
C ASP A 76 -13.28 -1.91 2.05
N ASP A 77 -13.33 -0.82 1.29
CA ASP A 77 -12.31 -0.49 0.29
C ASP A 77 -11.01 -0.05 0.97
N ARG A 78 -9.95 -0.84 0.79
CA ARG A 78 -8.68 -0.77 1.52
C ARG A 78 -7.50 -0.57 0.58
N ASP A 79 -6.35 -0.19 1.18
CA ASP A 79 -5.01 -0.22 0.58
C ASP A 79 -4.97 0.38 -0.84
N SER A 80 -5.23 1.68 -0.91
CA SER A 80 -5.31 2.37 -2.19
C SER A 80 -3.91 2.60 -2.77
N GLY A 81 -3.67 2.00 -3.94
CA GLY A 81 -2.47 2.23 -4.74
C GLY A 81 -2.72 3.19 -5.90
N ILE A 82 -1.64 3.73 -6.46
CA ILE A 82 -1.70 4.64 -7.61
C ILE A 82 -0.57 4.38 -8.60
N CYS A 83 -0.91 4.34 -9.89
CA CYS A 83 0.05 4.30 -10.98
C CYS A 83 -0.33 5.32 -12.06
N VAL A 84 0.66 6.03 -12.60
CA VAL A 84 0.47 6.98 -13.72
C VAL A 84 1.26 6.46 -14.92
N PHE A 85 0.58 6.26 -16.04
CA PHE A 85 1.20 5.79 -17.29
C PHE A 85 0.48 6.36 -18.51
N GLY A 86 1.21 7.10 -19.35
CA GLY A 86 0.63 7.82 -20.47
C GLY A 86 -0.41 8.83 -19.98
N ASP A 87 -1.61 8.79 -20.54
CA ASP A 87 -2.75 9.62 -20.09
C ASP A 87 -3.52 9.02 -18.91
N ARG A 88 -3.14 7.83 -18.42
CA ARG A 88 -3.87 7.06 -17.43
C ARG A 88 -3.42 7.35 -16.01
N VAL A 89 -4.38 7.54 -15.12
CA VAL A 89 -4.21 7.46 -13.66
C VAL A 89 -5.01 6.27 -13.17
N ILE A 90 -4.32 5.25 -12.69
CA ILE A 90 -4.90 3.98 -12.21
C ILE A 90 -4.91 4.02 -10.69
N ILE A 91 -6.09 3.91 -10.07
CA ILE A 91 -6.26 3.81 -8.63
C ILE A 91 -6.77 2.42 -8.30
N THR A 92 -6.14 1.78 -7.32
CA THR A 92 -6.46 0.42 -6.89
C THR A 92 -7.04 0.39 -5.49
N SER A 93 -7.75 -0.68 -5.17
CA SER A 93 -8.24 -1.00 -3.83
C SER A 93 -8.51 -2.49 -3.73
N PHE A 94 -8.71 -2.99 -2.52
CA PHE A 94 -9.27 -4.33 -2.30
C PHE A 94 -10.22 -4.32 -1.11
N ASN A 95 -11.03 -5.37 -0.97
CA ASN A 95 -11.89 -5.52 0.18
C ASN A 95 -11.91 -6.97 0.69
N ASN A 96 -12.10 -7.11 2.00
CA ASN A 96 -12.29 -8.40 2.65
C ASN A 96 -13.74 -8.87 2.54
N THR A 97 -13.98 -10.17 2.71
CA THR A 97 -15.34 -10.70 2.73
C THR A 97 -16.12 -10.16 3.94
N PRO A 98 -17.44 -9.96 3.82
CA PRO A 98 -18.28 -9.60 4.96
C PRO A 98 -18.18 -10.60 6.11
N GLU A 99 -18.02 -11.89 5.81
CA GLU A 99 -17.82 -12.94 6.80
C GLU A 99 -16.52 -12.76 7.60
N GLN A 100 -15.39 -12.50 6.92
CA GLN A 100 -14.12 -12.20 7.60
C GLN A 100 -14.26 -10.99 8.54
N GLN A 101 -14.96 -9.95 8.10
CA GLN A 101 -15.17 -8.76 8.90
C GLN A 101 -16.12 -8.99 10.09
N LYS A 102 -17.18 -9.79 9.92
CA LYS A 102 -18.05 -10.24 11.03
C LYS A 102 -17.25 -11.03 12.06
N ASN A 103 -16.48 -12.02 11.62
CA ASN A 103 -15.64 -12.86 12.49
C ASN A 103 -14.62 -12.01 13.27
N TRP A 104 -14.03 -11.02 12.63
CA TRP A 104 -13.13 -10.08 13.30
C TRP A 104 -13.89 -9.26 14.37
N ALA A 105 -15.06 -8.70 14.06
CA ALA A 105 -15.88 -7.95 15.00
C ALA A 105 -16.26 -8.81 16.21
N GLU A 106 -16.72 -10.04 15.99
CA GLU A 106 -17.07 -11.00 17.05
C GLU A 106 -15.88 -11.33 17.96
N ASN A 107 -14.70 -11.56 17.35
CA ASN A 107 -13.49 -11.86 18.12
C ASN A 107 -13.04 -10.69 18.99
N ASN A 108 -13.22 -9.44 18.52
CA ASN A 108 -12.92 -8.27 19.34
C ASN A 108 -13.92 -8.08 20.47
N ILE A 109 -15.20 -8.35 20.23
CA ILE A 109 -16.22 -8.33 21.29
C ILE A 109 -15.89 -9.39 22.36
N LYS A 110 -15.52 -10.61 21.96
CA LYS A 110 -15.11 -11.68 22.90
C LYS A 110 -13.87 -11.30 23.72
N LYS A 111 -12.98 -10.48 23.19
CA LYS A 111 -11.80 -9.93 23.89
C LYS A 111 -12.11 -8.72 24.77
N GLY A 112 -13.38 -8.34 24.90
CA GLY A 112 -13.84 -7.25 25.76
C GLY A 112 -14.02 -5.89 25.06
N ASP A 113 -13.83 -5.82 23.75
CA ASP A 113 -14.14 -4.60 22.99
C ASP A 113 -15.66 -4.52 22.72
N ASN A 114 -16.40 -3.94 23.66
CA ASN A 114 -17.85 -3.73 23.55
C ASN A 114 -18.22 -2.36 22.98
N GLY A 115 -17.30 -1.70 22.28
CA GLY A 115 -17.53 -0.37 21.74
C GLY A 115 -18.73 -0.28 20.82
N ALA A 116 -19.48 0.82 20.91
CA ALA A 116 -20.67 1.06 20.08
C ALA A 116 -20.35 0.97 18.57
N SER A 117 -19.15 1.37 18.18
CA SER A 117 -18.68 1.29 16.78
C SER A 117 -18.58 -0.15 16.27
N ILE A 118 -18.16 -1.12 17.10
CA ILE A 118 -18.11 -2.54 16.68
C ILE A 118 -19.51 -3.10 16.49
N LYS A 119 -20.42 -2.83 17.42
CA LYS A 119 -21.81 -3.26 17.32
C LYS A 119 -22.51 -2.68 16.09
N PHE A 120 -22.24 -1.41 15.79
CA PHE A 120 -22.74 -0.73 14.60
C PHE A 120 -22.22 -1.38 13.32
N ILE A 121 -20.91 -1.63 13.23
CA ILE A 121 -20.26 -2.32 12.09
C ILE A 121 -20.84 -3.72 11.92
N GLN A 122 -21.00 -4.50 12.98
CA GLN A 122 -21.54 -5.84 12.94
C GLN A 122 -22.99 -5.86 12.45
N GLY A 123 -23.83 -4.92 12.93
CA GLY A 123 -25.20 -4.73 12.47
C GLY A 123 -25.27 -4.39 10.99
N TYR A 124 -24.39 -3.48 10.53
CA TYR A 124 -24.31 -3.06 9.13
C TYR A 124 -24.03 -4.25 8.20
N PHE A 125 -23.04 -5.09 8.50
CA PHE A 125 -22.75 -6.29 7.69
C PHE A 125 -23.90 -7.29 7.64
N GLY A 126 -24.78 -7.31 8.64
CA GLY A 126 -25.97 -8.15 8.64
C GLY A 126 -27.09 -7.66 7.69
N MET A 127 -26.98 -6.44 7.19
CA MET A 127 -28.02 -5.81 6.35
C MET A 127 -27.77 -5.92 4.84
N TYR A 128 -26.55 -6.31 4.42
CA TYR A 128 -26.21 -6.44 3.00
C TYR A 128 -26.68 -7.77 2.42
N PRO A 129 -27.37 -7.76 1.26
CA PRO A 129 -27.61 -8.96 0.49
C PRO A 129 -26.29 -9.57 -0.01
N ASP A 130 -26.22 -10.89 -0.05
CA ASP A 130 -25.00 -11.60 -0.46
C ASP A 130 -24.59 -11.28 -1.91
N ASP A 131 -25.56 -11.13 -2.82
CA ASP A 131 -25.32 -10.78 -4.23
C ASP A 131 -24.67 -9.41 -4.41
N VAL A 132 -25.05 -8.42 -3.59
CA VAL A 132 -24.43 -7.09 -3.58
C VAL A 132 -22.96 -7.21 -3.11
N CYS A 133 -22.72 -7.98 -2.07
CA CYS A 133 -21.36 -8.23 -1.57
C CYS A 133 -20.50 -8.94 -2.62
N GLU A 134 -21.03 -9.97 -3.27
CA GLU A 134 -20.32 -10.72 -4.32
C GLU A 134 -19.94 -9.87 -5.52
N LYS A 135 -20.81 -8.94 -5.92
CA LYS A 135 -20.57 -8.03 -7.04
C LYS A 135 -19.30 -7.17 -6.85
N TYR A 136 -18.98 -6.77 -5.63
CA TYR A 136 -17.91 -5.83 -5.34
C TYR A 136 -16.69 -6.47 -4.66
N LEU A 137 -16.76 -7.75 -4.25
CA LEU A 137 -15.68 -8.42 -3.55
C LEU A 137 -14.45 -8.57 -4.42
N GLY A 138 -13.28 -8.32 -3.84
CA GLY A 138 -11.98 -8.61 -4.43
C GLY A 138 -11.07 -7.39 -4.57
N SER A 139 -10.00 -7.57 -5.31
CA SER A 139 -9.11 -6.49 -5.73
C SER A 139 -9.74 -5.76 -6.92
N THR A 140 -9.81 -4.45 -6.82
CA THR A 140 -10.48 -3.58 -7.80
C THR A 140 -9.58 -2.43 -8.21
N TYR A 141 -9.85 -1.85 -9.39
CA TYR A 141 -9.21 -0.62 -9.85
C TYR A 141 -10.14 0.19 -10.75
N ARG A 142 -9.83 1.47 -10.87
CA ARG A 142 -10.45 2.40 -11.82
C ARG A 142 -9.39 3.19 -12.55
N ILE A 143 -9.68 3.60 -13.76
CA ILE A 143 -8.79 4.37 -14.64
C ILE A 143 -9.41 5.71 -14.93
N SER A 144 -8.62 6.76 -14.77
CA SER A 144 -8.91 8.13 -15.21
C SER A 144 -8.03 8.45 -16.41
N ARG A 145 -8.56 9.27 -17.34
CA ARG A 145 -7.82 9.80 -18.50
C ARG A 145 -7.78 11.33 -18.54
N ASP A 146 -8.26 11.97 -17.48
CA ASP A 146 -8.34 13.42 -17.32
C ASP A 146 -7.57 13.91 -16.09
N GLY A 147 -6.48 13.22 -15.74
CA GLY A 147 -5.65 13.56 -14.60
C GLY A 147 -6.30 13.27 -13.25
N GLY A 148 -7.20 12.29 -13.16
CA GLY A 148 -7.85 11.90 -11.91
C GLY A 148 -9.00 12.84 -11.51
N VAL A 149 -9.72 13.40 -12.48
CA VAL A 149 -10.95 14.16 -12.24
C VAL A 149 -12.17 13.23 -12.32
N THR A 150 -12.27 12.46 -13.41
CA THR A 150 -13.29 11.43 -13.56
C THR A 150 -12.67 10.05 -13.72
N PHE A 151 -13.42 9.01 -13.37
CA PHE A 151 -12.94 7.64 -13.42
C PHE A 151 -13.95 6.74 -14.16
N GLY A 152 -13.43 5.85 -15.00
CA GLY A 152 -14.17 4.81 -15.67
C GLY A 152 -14.82 3.81 -14.69
N PRO A 153 -15.46 2.75 -15.19
CA PRO A 153 -16.09 1.72 -14.35
C PRO A 153 -15.07 1.01 -13.46
N ILE A 154 -15.54 0.40 -12.37
CA ILE A 154 -14.72 -0.50 -11.54
C ILE A 154 -14.40 -1.75 -12.35
N LYS A 155 -13.11 -2.09 -12.42
CA LYS A 155 -12.57 -3.32 -12.97
C LYS A 155 -11.95 -4.17 -11.84
N ARG A 156 -11.72 -5.45 -12.10
CA ARG A 156 -11.15 -6.39 -11.13
C ARG A 156 -9.75 -6.84 -11.51
N SER A 157 -8.92 -7.08 -10.51
CA SER A 157 -7.57 -7.61 -10.66
C SER A 157 -7.44 -8.96 -9.96
N PRO A 158 -6.63 -9.89 -10.50
CA PRO A 158 -6.33 -11.16 -9.82
C PRO A 158 -5.36 -11.00 -8.65
N VAL A 159 -4.75 -9.82 -8.46
CA VAL A 159 -3.79 -9.55 -7.39
C VAL A 159 -4.10 -8.25 -6.66
N THR A 160 -3.61 -8.12 -5.43
CA THR A 160 -3.71 -6.91 -4.62
C THR A 160 -2.38 -6.54 -3.97
N SER A 161 -2.09 -5.24 -3.90
CA SER A 161 -1.00 -4.67 -3.11
C SER A 161 -1.29 -3.21 -2.73
N PRO A 162 -0.76 -2.68 -1.62
CA PRO A 162 -1.12 -1.35 -1.13
C PRO A 162 -0.62 -0.19 -2.00
N HIS A 163 0.47 -0.39 -2.76
CA HIS A 163 1.05 0.66 -3.59
C HIS A 163 0.61 0.58 -5.07
N GLY A 164 -0.10 -0.50 -5.44
CA GLY A 164 -0.68 -0.65 -6.76
C GLY A 164 0.31 -1.06 -7.86
N PRO A 165 -0.06 -0.80 -9.13
CA PRO A 165 0.75 -1.12 -10.30
C PRO A 165 2.00 -0.26 -10.43
N PHE A 166 2.93 -0.71 -11.27
CA PHE A 166 4.13 0.01 -11.66
C PHE A 166 4.34 -0.07 -13.17
N VAL A 167 5.22 0.78 -13.71
CA VAL A 167 5.57 0.77 -15.12
C VAL A 167 6.84 -0.05 -15.33
N CYS A 168 6.80 -0.96 -16.29
CA CYS A 168 7.93 -1.79 -16.66
C CYS A 168 7.96 -2.04 -18.18
N GLY A 169 9.07 -1.73 -18.85
CA GLY A 169 9.23 -1.91 -20.29
C GLY A 169 8.16 -1.17 -21.11
N GLY A 170 7.72 0.00 -20.67
CA GLY A 170 6.64 0.74 -21.33
C GLY A 170 5.24 0.10 -21.19
N ARG A 171 5.03 -0.77 -20.21
CA ARG A 171 3.77 -1.46 -19.93
C ARG A 171 3.40 -1.30 -18.45
N VAL A 172 2.11 -1.38 -18.16
CA VAL A 172 1.61 -1.39 -16.77
C VAL A 172 1.65 -2.82 -16.25
N MET A 173 2.34 -3.02 -15.15
CA MET A 173 2.43 -4.30 -14.44
C MET A 173 2.00 -4.12 -12.98
N TRP A 174 1.52 -5.20 -12.36
CA TRP A 174 1.13 -5.19 -10.96
C TRP A 174 1.63 -6.45 -10.26
N VAL A 175 2.52 -6.28 -9.29
CA VAL A 175 2.89 -7.35 -8.36
C VAL A 175 2.00 -7.27 -7.14
N GLY A 176 1.34 -8.37 -6.80
CA GLY A 176 0.43 -8.42 -5.67
C GLY A 176 0.24 -9.84 -5.13
N LYS A 177 -0.38 -9.92 -3.96
CA LYS A 177 -0.87 -11.18 -3.42
C LYS A 177 -2.06 -11.63 -4.26
N LEU A 178 -2.07 -12.91 -4.66
CA LEU A 178 -3.22 -13.54 -5.30
C LEU A 178 -4.44 -13.45 -4.37
N PHE A 179 -5.58 -13.12 -4.94
CA PHE A 179 -6.81 -13.01 -4.19
C PHE A 179 -7.56 -14.34 -4.22
N ASP A 180 -7.59 -15.06 -3.10
CA ASP A 180 -7.95 -16.47 -2.97
C ASP A 180 -9.32 -16.86 -3.54
N LYS A 181 -10.31 -15.94 -3.49
CA LYS A 181 -11.65 -16.25 -4.01
C LYS A 181 -11.71 -16.46 -5.53
N PHE A 182 -10.77 -15.87 -6.27
CA PHE A 182 -10.76 -15.89 -7.74
C PHE A 182 -9.64 -16.73 -8.34
N ASN A 183 -8.74 -17.23 -7.49
CA ASN A 183 -7.59 -18.01 -7.92
C ASN A 183 -7.39 -19.19 -7.00
N ASP A 184 -7.28 -20.38 -7.57
CA ASP A 184 -6.89 -21.61 -6.86
C ASP A 184 -5.40 -21.61 -6.44
N ARG A 185 -4.71 -20.48 -6.63
CA ARG A 185 -3.29 -20.30 -6.36
C ARG A 185 -3.09 -19.34 -5.21
N GLU A 186 -2.17 -19.67 -4.32
CA GLU A 186 -1.67 -18.81 -3.28
C GLU A 186 -0.33 -18.18 -3.67
N GLY A 187 0.07 -17.10 -2.97
CA GLY A 187 1.38 -16.47 -3.12
C GLY A 187 1.34 -15.09 -3.79
N ILE A 188 2.51 -14.67 -4.24
CA ILE A 188 2.72 -13.40 -4.93
C ILE A 188 2.80 -13.64 -6.44
N ALA A 189 2.09 -12.82 -7.21
CA ALA A 189 2.12 -12.91 -8.67
C ALA A 189 2.38 -11.55 -9.31
N LEU A 190 3.02 -11.57 -10.48
CA LEU A 190 3.12 -10.46 -11.40
C LEU A 190 2.00 -10.57 -12.42
N CYS A 191 1.22 -9.50 -12.55
CA CYS A 191 0.25 -9.32 -13.63
C CYS A 191 0.73 -8.29 -14.63
N GLU A 192 0.27 -8.41 -15.86
CA GLU A 192 0.48 -7.46 -16.95
C GLU A 192 -0.88 -6.98 -17.46
N MET A 193 -1.01 -5.68 -17.71
CA MET A 193 -2.22 -5.08 -18.28
C MET A 193 -2.22 -5.26 -19.78
N ASP A 194 -3.32 -5.75 -20.34
CA ASP A 194 -3.52 -5.92 -21.78
C ASP A 194 -4.05 -4.64 -22.46
N GLU A 195 -4.35 -4.73 -23.76
CA GLU A 195 -4.89 -3.63 -24.57
C GLU A 195 -6.32 -3.24 -24.18
N ASN A 196 -7.09 -4.14 -23.54
CA ASN A 196 -8.41 -3.87 -23.01
C ASN A 196 -8.35 -3.28 -21.59
N GLU A 197 -7.13 -3.02 -21.10
CA GLU A 197 -6.84 -2.54 -19.75
C GLU A 197 -7.25 -3.53 -18.65
N ASP A 198 -7.18 -4.84 -18.93
CA ASP A 198 -7.42 -5.91 -17.98
C ASP A 198 -6.10 -6.54 -17.52
N PHE A 199 -5.99 -6.82 -16.22
CA PHE A 199 -4.80 -7.46 -15.65
C PHE A 199 -4.87 -8.98 -15.77
N HIS A 200 -3.84 -9.58 -16.33
CA HIS A 200 -3.66 -11.03 -16.45
C HIS A 200 -2.41 -11.49 -15.72
N ILE A 201 -2.50 -12.64 -15.05
CA ILE A 201 -1.34 -13.26 -14.38
C ILE A 201 -0.31 -13.64 -15.42
N LYS A 202 0.88 -13.06 -15.29
CA LYS A 202 2.05 -13.37 -16.13
C LYS A 202 2.92 -14.44 -15.47
N THR A 203 3.21 -14.29 -14.18
CA THR A 203 4.15 -15.16 -13.45
C THR A 203 3.76 -15.20 -11.98
N VAL A 204 3.83 -16.38 -11.37
CA VAL A 204 3.78 -16.54 -9.92
C VAL A 204 5.21 -16.62 -9.40
N LEU A 205 5.54 -15.81 -8.41
CA LEU A 205 6.86 -15.77 -7.82
C LEU A 205 7.13 -17.04 -6.99
N PRO A 206 8.39 -17.49 -6.89
CA PRO A 206 8.76 -18.50 -5.92
C PRO A 206 8.38 -18.05 -4.50
N PRO A 207 7.90 -18.97 -3.62
CA PRO A 207 7.51 -18.60 -2.26
C PRO A 207 8.72 -18.21 -1.40
N CYS A 208 8.50 -17.32 -0.44
CA CYS A 208 9.46 -17.03 0.63
C CYS A 208 9.58 -18.26 1.52
N ARG A 209 10.79 -18.75 1.72
CA ARG A 209 11.07 -19.93 2.55
C ARG A 209 12.10 -19.59 3.61
N ASP A 210 11.86 -20.06 4.81
CA ASP A 210 12.83 -20.13 5.88
C ASP A 210 12.80 -21.50 6.56
N GLU A 211 13.68 -21.74 7.51
CA GLU A 211 13.79 -23.01 8.25
C GLU A 211 12.59 -23.30 9.19
N PHE A 212 11.78 -22.28 9.48
CA PHE A 212 10.63 -22.38 10.41
C PHE A 212 9.29 -22.59 9.69
N GLY A 213 9.29 -22.80 8.38
CA GLY A 213 8.11 -23.11 7.59
C GLY A 213 7.35 -21.87 7.08
N ASN A 214 6.04 -22.04 6.87
CA ASN A 214 5.23 -21.07 6.16
C ASN A 214 5.10 -19.72 6.90
N ALA A 215 5.49 -18.66 6.22
CA ALA A 215 5.17 -17.28 6.59
C ALA A 215 4.12 -16.72 5.63
N LEU A 216 3.33 -15.75 6.08
CA LEU A 216 2.40 -15.04 5.23
C LEU A 216 3.16 -14.03 4.37
N GLU A 217 3.09 -14.20 3.06
CA GLU A 217 3.58 -13.27 2.05
C GLU A 217 2.44 -12.36 1.61
N CYS A 218 2.65 -11.05 1.65
CA CYS A 218 1.64 -10.06 1.25
C CYS A 218 2.27 -8.71 0.94
N GLU A 219 1.47 -7.79 0.46
CA GLU A 219 1.79 -6.37 0.33
C GLU A 219 3.16 -6.09 -0.35
N PRO A 220 3.42 -6.70 -1.51
CA PRO A 220 4.64 -6.42 -2.26
C PRO A 220 4.59 -5.05 -2.90
N HIS A 221 5.78 -4.49 -3.16
CA HIS A 221 5.98 -3.37 -4.08
C HIS A 221 7.09 -3.69 -5.07
N ALA A 222 6.96 -3.24 -6.31
CA ALA A 222 7.93 -3.51 -7.36
C ALA A 222 8.34 -2.23 -8.11
N ILE A 223 9.54 -2.26 -8.65
CA ILE A 223 10.09 -1.21 -9.50
C ILE A 223 10.96 -1.82 -10.60
N GLU A 224 10.94 -1.21 -11.80
CA GLU A 224 11.93 -1.47 -12.83
C GLU A 224 13.11 -0.50 -12.67
N LEU A 225 14.32 -1.03 -12.69
CA LEU A 225 15.56 -0.25 -12.71
C LEU A 225 15.98 0.09 -14.14
N PRO A 226 16.84 1.10 -14.37
CA PRO A 226 17.32 1.46 -15.69
C PRO A 226 18.03 0.32 -16.46
N SER A 227 18.51 -0.69 -15.75
CA SER A 227 19.06 -1.92 -16.34
C SER A 227 18.02 -2.87 -16.93
N GLY A 228 16.71 -2.59 -16.77
CA GLY A 228 15.61 -3.50 -17.09
C GLY A 228 15.35 -4.56 -15.99
N LYS A 229 16.12 -4.54 -14.89
CA LYS A 229 15.90 -5.42 -13.76
C LYS A 229 14.64 -5.00 -12.98
N ILE A 230 13.73 -5.94 -12.73
CA ILE A 230 12.59 -5.74 -11.85
C ILE A 230 13.02 -6.18 -10.45
N LEU A 231 12.84 -5.30 -9.45
CA LEU A 231 12.98 -5.61 -8.05
C LEU A 231 11.61 -5.69 -7.39
N VAL A 232 11.39 -6.72 -6.59
CA VAL A 232 10.16 -6.92 -5.82
C VAL A 232 10.51 -7.03 -4.35
N ALA A 233 10.07 -6.06 -3.55
CA ALA A 233 10.15 -6.10 -2.10
C ALA A 233 8.83 -6.64 -1.55
N ILE A 234 8.87 -7.64 -0.68
CA ILE A 234 7.70 -8.41 -0.22
C ILE A 234 7.64 -8.34 1.31
N ARG A 235 6.48 -7.95 1.86
CA ARG A 235 6.22 -8.12 3.29
C ARG A 235 6.05 -9.59 3.61
N VAL A 236 6.82 -10.06 4.61
CA VAL A 236 6.75 -11.42 5.12
C VAL A 236 6.52 -11.38 6.62
N GLN A 237 5.50 -12.09 7.10
CA GLN A 237 5.13 -12.07 8.51
C GLN A 237 4.72 -13.43 9.03
N ARG A 238 4.98 -13.66 10.34
CA ARG A 238 4.59 -14.84 11.09
C ARG A 238 4.39 -14.47 12.56
N TYR A 239 3.33 -14.96 13.18
CA TYR A 239 2.93 -14.62 14.55
C TYR A 239 2.90 -15.85 15.47
N ASN A 240 3.93 -16.69 15.40
CA ASN A 240 4.08 -17.88 16.24
C ASN A 240 5.33 -17.75 17.14
N GLU A 241 5.88 -18.87 17.59
CA GLU A 241 7.09 -18.95 18.42
C GLU A 241 8.35 -18.36 17.74
N HIS A 242 8.34 -18.28 16.41
CA HIS A 242 9.40 -17.67 15.60
C HIS A 242 8.81 -16.43 14.87
N PRO A 243 8.61 -15.31 15.56
CA PRO A 243 7.93 -14.15 15.00
C PRO A 243 8.75 -13.52 13.88
N LEU A 244 8.07 -13.14 12.80
CA LEU A 244 8.67 -12.50 11.65
C LEU A 244 7.80 -11.30 11.22
N PHE A 245 8.41 -10.15 10.99
CA PHE A 245 7.77 -8.98 10.42
C PHE A 245 8.83 -8.15 9.69
N THR A 246 9.08 -8.53 8.43
CA THR A 246 10.26 -8.09 7.69
C THR A 246 9.98 -7.95 6.19
N VAL A 247 11.02 -7.63 5.43
CA VAL A 247 11.00 -7.51 3.97
C VAL A 247 11.93 -8.55 3.36
N TYR A 248 11.41 -9.28 2.40
CA TYR A 248 12.17 -10.12 1.46
C TYR A 248 12.29 -9.42 0.12
N ILE A 249 13.31 -9.76 -0.64
CA ILE A 249 13.53 -9.23 -1.98
C ILE A 249 13.70 -10.36 -2.99
N SER A 250 13.08 -10.18 -4.16
CA SER A 250 13.20 -11.02 -5.34
C SER A 250 13.48 -10.17 -6.57
N GLU A 251 14.09 -10.72 -7.59
CA GLU A 251 14.41 -9.98 -8.79
C GLU A 251 14.17 -10.80 -10.06
N SER A 252 13.89 -10.09 -11.15
CA SER A 252 13.79 -10.62 -12.51
C SER A 252 14.67 -9.81 -13.44
N THR A 253 15.39 -10.49 -14.36
CA THR A 253 16.21 -9.86 -15.41
C THR A 253 15.72 -10.21 -16.83
N ASP A 254 14.55 -10.84 -16.94
CA ASP A 254 13.97 -11.34 -18.19
C ASP A 254 12.58 -10.75 -18.48
N GLY A 255 12.32 -9.56 -17.93
CA GLY A 255 11.04 -8.86 -18.09
C GLY A 255 9.88 -9.50 -17.35
N GLY A 256 10.16 -10.14 -16.19
CA GLY A 256 9.16 -10.75 -15.32
C GLY A 256 8.69 -12.12 -15.77
N LYS A 257 9.45 -12.83 -16.60
CA LYS A 257 9.13 -14.22 -16.97
C LYS A 257 9.52 -15.19 -15.86
N THR A 258 10.64 -14.91 -15.18
CA THR A 258 11.11 -15.66 -14.02
C THR A 258 11.58 -14.73 -12.92
N PHE A 259 11.55 -15.20 -11.67
CA PHE A 259 12.03 -14.48 -10.51
C PHE A 259 12.94 -15.36 -9.66
N THR A 260 13.90 -14.74 -8.99
CA THR A 260 14.74 -15.42 -8.01
C THR A 260 13.91 -15.84 -6.81
N VAL A 261 14.32 -16.89 -6.09
CA VAL A 261 13.75 -17.21 -4.79
C VAL A 261 13.95 -16.02 -3.85
N PRO A 262 12.87 -15.49 -3.22
CA PRO A 262 12.99 -14.33 -2.36
C PRO A 262 13.96 -14.57 -1.19
N LYS A 263 14.78 -13.57 -0.87
CA LYS A 263 15.74 -13.60 0.24
C LYS A 263 15.39 -12.51 1.25
N MET A 264 15.59 -12.81 2.52
CA MET A 264 15.43 -11.82 3.60
C MET A 264 16.37 -10.65 3.34
N LEU A 265 15.79 -9.44 3.28
CA LEU A 265 16.52 -8.19 3.07
C LEU A 265 16.77 -7.45 4.37
N LEU A 266 15.77 -7.39 5.23
CA LEU A 266 15.84 -6.73 6.53
C LEU A 266 15.89 -7.76 7.66
N PRO A 267 16.43 -7.43 8.85
CA PRO A 267 16.33 -8.29 10.02
C PRO A 267 14.88 -8.71 10.34
N GLU A 268 14.72 -9.80 11.06
CA GLU A 268 13.44 -10.51 11.28
C GLU A 268 12.28 -9.64 11.75
N LEU A 269 12.54 -8.65 12.61
CA LEU A 269 11.52 -7.76 13.17
C LEU A 269 11.75 -6.29 12.81
N ALA A 270 12.52 -6.01 11.75
CA ALA A 270 12.86 -4.64 11.36
C ALA A 270 11.65 -3.82 10.91
N GLY A 271 10.68 -4.46 10.25
CA GLY A 271 9.44 -3.78 9.87
C GLY A 271 9.00 -4.01 8.42
N SER A 272 7.80 -3.50 8.10
CA SER A 272 7.10 -3.67 6.82
C SER A 272 5.80 -2.82 6.84
N PRO A 273 5.03 -2.61 5.73
CA PRO A 273 5.34 -3.03 4.36
C PRO A 273 6.40 -2.13 3.68
N PRO A 274 7.03 -2.64 2.61
CA PRO A 274 8.04 -1.92 1.87
C PRO A 274 7.46 -1.05 0.75
N HIS A 275 8.17 0.06 0.45
CA HIS A 275 8.02 0.82 -0.78
C HIS A 275 9.40 1.09 -1.39
N LEU A 276 9.54 0.88 -2.69
CA LEU A 276 10.75 1.15 -3.46
C LEU A 276 10.57 2.40 -4.32
N MET A 277 11.57 3.26 -4.38
CA MET A 277 11.59 4.45 -5.24
C MET A 277 12.99 4.66 -5.80
N LEU A 278 13.09 4.90 -7.10
CA LEU A 278 14.34 5.26 -7.75
C LEU A 278 14.46 6.80 -7.81
N HIS A 279 15.46 7.34 -7.14
CA HIS A 279 15.79 8.74 -7.16
C HIS A 279 16.55 9.11 -8.45
N SER A 280 16.42 10.35 -8.92
CA SER A 280 17.09 10.86 -10.14
C SER A 280 18.62 10.74 -10.10
N SER A 281 19.22 10.69 -8.92
CA SER A 281 20.66 10.40 -8.75
C SER A 281 21.05 8.95 -9.02
N GLY A 282 20.09 8.06 -9.29
CA GLY A 282 20.29 6.61 -9.42
C GLY A 282 20.25 5.86 -8.09
N ALA A 283 20.09 6.53 -6.96
CA ALA A 283 19.91 5.87 -5.67
C ALA A 283 18.53 5.23 -5.57
N LEU A 284 18.49 3.98 -5.11
CA LEU A 284 17.24 3.27 -4.81
C LEU A 284 16.93 3.42 -3.33
N VAL A 285 15.74 3.94 -3.04
CA VAL A 285 15.24 4.14 -1.68
C VAL A 285 14.23 3.04 -1.35
N LEU A 286 14.46 2.33 -0.25
CA LEU A 286 13.51 1.43 0.40
C LEU A 286 12.97 2.14 1.63
N SER A 287 11.68 2.42 1.69
CA SER A 287 11.01 2.91 2.90
C SER A 287 10.08 1.83 3.47
N TYR A 288 9.98 1.78 4.80
CA TYR A 288 9.17 0.78 5.52
C TYR A 288 8.79 1.27 6.92
N ALA A 289 7.83 0.60 7.55
CA ALA A 289 7.39 0.94 8.89
C ALA A 289 7.97 -0.01 9.94
N CYS A 290 8.61 0.53 10.98
CA CYS A 290 8.95 -0.19 12.19
C CYS A 290 7.75 -0.13 13.16
N ARG A 291 7.22 -1.29 13.56
CA ARG A 291 6.06 -1.42 14.46
C ARG A 291 6.42 -2.08 15.80
N ASN A 292 7.69 -2.42 15.99
CA ASN A 292 8.22 -3.06 17.19
C ASN A 292 9.18 -2.11 17.90
N GLY A 293 9.05 -1.98 19.23
CA GLY A 293 9.90 -1.09 20.01
C GLY A 293 9.64 0.39 19.71
N ASN A 294 10.64 1.08 19.18
CA ASN A 294 10.52 2.48 18.79
C ASN A 294 9.80 2.61 17.44
N CYS A 295 8.48 2.66 17.48
CA CYS A 295 7.63 2.73 16.29
C CYS A 295 7.90 3.99 15.47
N GLY A 296 7.84 3.84 14.13
CA GLY A 296 8.05 4.97 13.21
C GLY A 296 8.37 4.51 11.78
N ILE A 297 8.73 5.47 10.95
CA ILE A 297 9.08 5.24 9.55
C ILE A 297 10.59 5.16 9.40
N ARG A 298 11.04 4.21 8.58
CA ARG A 298 12.44 3.92 8.29
C ARG A 298 12.71 3.95 6.80
N ALA A 299 13.94 4.22 6.44
CA ALA A 299 14.43 4.08 5.07
C ALA A 299 15.81 3.42 5.03
N ARG A 300 16.15 2.85 3.89
CA ARG A 300 17.51 2.43 3.52
C ARG A 300 17.78 2.83 2.07
N ILE A 301 19.03 3.05 1.73
CA ILE A 301 19.46 3.50 0.41
C ILE A 301 20.41 2.48 -0.19
N SER A 302 20.13 2.07 -1.42
CA SER A 302 21.04 1.31 -2.25
C SER A 302 21.64 2.22 -3.33
N ARG A 303 22.95 2.07 -3.60
CA ARG A 303 23.67 2.78 -4.67
C ARG A 303 24.23 1.82 -5.73
N ASP A 304 23.87 0.55 -5.63
CA ASP A 304 24.37 -0.53 -6.49
C ASP A 304 23.21 -1.30 -7.19
N GLY A 305 22.08 -0.61 -7.40
CA GLY A 305 20.92 -1.20 -8.07
C GLY A 305 20.22 -2.28 -7.26
N GLY A 306 20.18 -2.11 -5.92
CA GLY A 306 19.46 -3.00 -5.01
C GLY A 306 20.25 -4.26 -4.61
N ALA A 307 21.54 -4.37 -4.96
CA ALA A 307 22.37 -5.49 -4.53
C ALA A 307 22.66 -5.43 -3.01
N THR A 308 22.93 -4.22 -2.50
CA THR A 308 23.05 -3.96 -1.06
C THR A 308 22.28 -2.71 -0.66
N PHE A 309 21.89 -2.64 0.61
CA PHE A 309 21.28 -1.47 1.22
C PHE A 309 22.08 -1.03 2.42
N GLY A 310 22.33 0.27 2.51
CA GLY A 310 23.08 0.88 3.61
C GLY A 310 22.34 0.81 4.96
N ASP A 311 22.88 1.53 5.94
CA ASP A 311 22.34 1.58 7.29
C ASP A 311 20.90 2.11 7.35
N GLU A 312 20.21 1.73 8.41
CA GLU A 312 18.86 2.22 8.69
C GLU A 312 18.85 3.72 8.93
N ILE A 313 17.98 4.39 8.23
CA ILE A 313 17.66 5.81 8.37
C ILE A 313 16.33 5.93 9.11
N LYS A 314 16.32 6.57 10.27
CA LYS A 314 15.11 6.85 11.02
C LYS A 314 14.49 8.14 10.52
N LEU A 315 13.40 8.03 9.77
CA LEU A 315 12.66 9.18 9.29
C LEU A 315 11.73 9.76 10.36
N THR A 316 11.07 8.89 11.14
CA THR A 316 10.30 9.25 12.34
C THR A 316 10.53 8.23 13.46
N GLU A 317 10.27 8.65 14.69
CA GLU A 317 10.39 7.82 15.89
C GLU A 317 9.29 8.13 16.90
N ASN A 318 9.10 7.26 17.87
CA ASN A 318 8.18 7.47 19.00
C ASN A 318 6.72 7.69 18.57
N ALA A 319 6.28 7.03 17.52
CA ALA A 319 4.88 7.09 17.14
C ALA A 319 3.99 6.57 18.28
N PRO A 320 2.82 7.20 18.51
CA PRO A 320 1.96 6.90 19.67
C PRO A 320 1.33 5.50 19.62
N SER A 321 1.37 4.84 18.46
CA SER A 321 0.74 3.53 18.24
C SER A 321 1.53 2.72 17.22
N PRO A 322 1.56 1.36 17.32
CA PRO A 322 2.06 0.50 16.25
C PRO A 322 1.10 0.41 15.04
N ASP A 323 -0.09 0.99 15.13
CA ASP A 323 -1.02 1.14 14.01
C ASP A 323 -0.62 2.35 13.16
N LEU A 324 0.44 2.15 12.37
CA LEU A 324 1.09 3.15 11.53
C LEU A 324 1.73 2.48 10.30
N GLY A 325 2.15 3.30 9.33
CA GLY A 325 3.09 2.84 8.31
C GLY A 325 2.61 3.07 6.87
N TYR A 326 2.89 2.09 6.02
CA TYR A 326 2.69 2.16 4.57
C TYR A 326 3.32 3.41 3.96
N PRO A 327 4.63 3.63 4.24
CA PRO A 327 5.29 4.77 3.66
C PRO A 327 5.35 4.64 2.14
N ALA A 328 5.03 5.73 1.44
CA ALA A 328 5.27 5.87 0.02
C ALA A 328 6.11 7.12 -0.21
N THR A 329 7.22 6.98 -0.90
CA THR A 329 8.20 8.04 -1.12
C THR A 329 8.20 8.47 -2.58
N ILE A 330 8.25 9.79 -2.81
CA ILE A 330 8.34 10.40 -4.13
C ILE A 330 9.37 11.53 -4.14
N GLU A 331 10.05 11.71 -5.26
CA GLU A 331 10.98 12.81 -5.48
C GLU A 331 10.24 14.09 -5.87
N LYS A 332 10.60 15.21 -5.23
CA LYS A 332 10.17 16.54 -5.57
C LYS A 332 10.94 17.11 -6.76
N LYS A 333 10.46 18.24 -7.31
CA LYS A 333 11.14 18.92 -8.43
C LYS A 333 12.54 19.45 -8.08
N ASP A 334 12.82 19.67 -6.80
CA ASP A 334 14.13 20.14 -6.29
C ASP A 334 15.08 18.99 -5.92
N GLY A 335 14.68 17.73 -6.13
CA GLY A 335 15.45 16.55 -5.79
C GLY A 335 15.32 16.10 -4.34
N SER A 336 14.62 16.85 -3.49
CA SER A 336 14.27 16.36 -2.14
C SER A 336 13.13 15.34 -2.21
N LEU A 337 12.95 14.57 -1.15
CA LEU A 337 11.99 13.49 -1.06
C LEU A 337 10.81 13.83 -0.16
N ILE A 338 9.60 13.55 -0.61
CA ILE A 338 8.42 13.46 0.25
C ILE A 338 8.16 12.00 0.56
N THR A 339 7.98 11.68 1.84
CA THR A 339 7.42 10.40 2.28
C THR A 339 6.06 10.65 2.93
N VAL A 340 5.01 10.08 2.36
CA VAL A 340 3.67 10.04 2.95
C VAL A 340 3.51 8.73 3.70
N TYR A 341 2.82 8.74 4.83
CA TYR A 341 2.54 7.56 5.65
C TYR A 341 1.32 7.81 6.52
N TYR A 342 0.73 6.77 7.13
CA TYR A 342 -0.31 6.98 8.12
C TYR A 342 0.20 6.74 9.53
N GLU A 343 -0.43 7.41 10.49
CA GLU A 343 -0.18 7.26 11.91
C GLU A 343 -1.49 7.37 12.68
N LYS A 344 -1.73 6.43 13.60
CA LYS A 344 -2.90 6.49 14.46
C LYS A 344 -2.63 7.36 15.67
N GLU A 345 -3.44 8.40 15.80
CA GLU A 345 -3.47 9.33 16.92
C GLU A 345 -4.79 9.12 17.69
N ASP A 346 -4.72 8.55 18.91
CA ASP A 346 -5.91 8.21 19.70
C ASP A 346 -6.90 7.31 18.92
N ARG A 347 -8.13 7.75 18.71
CA ARG A 347 -9.16 7.03 17.93
C ARG A 347 -9.06 7.21 16.43
N PHE A 348 -8.37 8.23 15.96
CA PHE A 348 -8.22 8.58 14.54
C PHE A 348 -6.91 8.02 13.97
N ALA A 349 -6.86 7.88 12.66
CA ALA A 349 -5.62 7.74 11.93
C ALA A 349 -5.59 8.81 10.85
N VAL A 350 -4.43 9.41 10.65
CA VAL A 350 -4.23 10.53 9.75
C VAL A 350 -3.13 10.22 8.75
N ILE A 351 -3.18 10.83 7.57
CA ILE A 351 -2.05 10.77 6.65
C ILE A 351 -1.12 11.93 6.97
N LYS A 352 0.15 11.60 7.18
CA LYS A 352 1.24 12.52 7.42
C LYS A 352 2.21 12.53 6.23
N GLN A 353 2.97 13.59 6.15
CA GLN A 353 4.09 13.74 5.23
C GLN A 353 5.28 14.31 5.98
N LEU A 354 6.47 13.94 5.54
CA LEU A 354 7.73 14.59 5.88
C LEU A 354 8.55 14.82 4.62
N THR A 355 9.49 15.81 4.67
CA THR A 355 10.40 16.11 3.56
C THR A 355 11.84 15.89 4.02
N TRP A 356 12.65 15.20 3.20
CA TRP A 356 14.03 14.85 3.52
C TRP A 356 14.91 14.73 2.26
N GLU A 357 16.22 14.66 2.44
CA GLU A 357 17.22 14.47 1.37
C GLU A 357 18.16 13.31 1.67
N ILE A 358 18.68 12.64 0.62
CA ILE A 358 19.64 11.52 0.68
C ILE A 358 21.10 11.97 0.65
#